data_0d06f8d4bf3f1c171c19f5fd92afda8b
#
_entry.id   0d06f8d4bf3f1c171c19f5fd92afda8b
#
_cell.length_a   1.000
_cell.length_b   1.000
_cell.length_c   1.000
_cell.angle_alpha   90.00
_cell.angle_beta   90.00
_cell.angle_gamma   90.00
#
_symmetry.space_group_name_H-M   'P 1'
#
loop_
_entity.id
_entity.type
_entity.pdbx_description
1 polymer ?
#
loop_
_entity_poly.entity_id
_entity_poly.type
_entity_poly.pdbx_seq_one_letter_code
_entity_poly.pdbx_strand_id
1 'polypeptide(L)'
;MIVIVCGGRDLTDGEFVSKSLDEIHARINISRVIEGGQRTKNVKTGKVVGGADYWAFKWAEQHHIHCITVKANWTMYGAAAGPIRNQEMINRYNPKRVIAFPGGRGTADMKRRAKKAGVEVIEVK
;
A
#
# COMPACT_ATOMS: atom_id res chain seq x y z
N MET A 1 -13.62 -1.62 -7.51
CA MET A 1 -12.53 -0.73 -7.94
C MET A 1 -11.21 -1.26 -7.41
N ILE A 2 -10.21 -1.36 -8.27
CA ILE A 2 -8.86 -1.81 -7.90
C ILE A 2 -8.10 -0.62 -7.34
N VAL A 3 -7.50 -0.77 -6.16
CA VAL A 3 -6.73 0.29 -5.52
C VAL A 3 -5.36 -0.21 -5.11
N ILE A 4 -4.38 0.71 -5.15
CA ILE A 4 -3.08 0.51 -4.51
C ILE A 4 -3.16 1.18 -3.14
N VAL A 5 -2.69 0.52 -2.09
CA VAL A 5 -2.53 1.13 -0.78
C VAL A 5 -1.05 1.25 -0.49
N CYS A 6 -0.61 2.43 -0.10
CA CYS A 6 0.79 2.67 0.29
C CYS A 6 0.84 3.55 1.54
N GLY A 7 2.02 3.65 2.13
CA GLY A 7 2.24 4.43 3.35
C GLY A 7 3.50 4.00 4.05
N GLY A 8 3.75 4.56 5.22
CA GLY A 8 4.97 4.33 5.97
C GLY A 8 5.11 2.94 6.54
N ARG A 9 6.34 2.44 6.54
CA ARG A 9 6.66 1.17 7.19
C ARG A 9 6.50 1.27 8.72
N ASP A 10 6.59 2.46 9.25
CA ASP A 10 6.51 2.72 10.69
C ASP A 10 5.09 2.95 11.20
N LEU A 11 4.10 2.80 10.33
CA LEU A 11 2.70 2.99 10.70
C LEU A 11 2.22 1.79 11.51
N THR A 12 2.09 1.99 12.81
CA THR A 12 1.71 0.93 13.76
C THR A 12 0.24 0.97 14.15
N ASP A 13 -0.46 2.06 13.82
CA ASP A 13 -1.88 2.23 14.16
C ASP A 13 -2.78 1.54 13.14
N GLY A 14 -2.96 0.23 13.32
CA GLY A 14 -3.80 -0.57 12.43
C GLY A 14 -5.27 -0.17 12.46
N GLU A 15 -5.74 0.32 13.61
CA GLU A 15 -7.13 0.78 13.74
C GLU A 15 -7.38 2.02 12.87
N PHE A 16 -6.44 2.96 12.86
CA PHE A 16 -6.51 4.13 11.99
C PHE A 16 -6.60 3.72 10.52
N VAL A 17 -5.77 2.78 10.09
CA VAL A 17 -5.79 2.29 8.70
C VAL A 17 -7.12 1.60 8.40
N SER A 18 -7.59 0.74 9.29
CA SER A 18 -8.84 0.00 9.11
C SER A 18 -10.03 0.94 8.98
N LYS A 19 -10.15 1.92 9.86
CA LYS A 19 -11.26 2.89 9.83
C LYS A 19 -11.21 3.73 8.55
N SER A 20 -10.03 4.17 8.16
CA SER A 20 -9.86 4.96 6.94
C SER A 20 -10.27 4.17 5.70
N LEU A 21 -9.84 2.90 5.63
CA LEU A 21 -10.21 2.04 4.50
C LEU A 21 -11.70 1.71 4.50
N ASP A 22 -12.32 1.54 5.68
CA ASP A 22 -13.77 1.34 5.78
C ASP A 22 -14.54 2.52 5.17
N GLU A 23 -14.13 3.75 5.52
CA GLU A 23 -14.77 4.96 5.01
C GLU A 23 -14.61 5.09 3.49
N ILE A 24 -13.42 4.81 3.00
CA ILE A 24 -13.14 4.89 1.56
C ILE A 24 -13.91 3.79 0.82
N HIS A 25 -13.91 2.58 1.36
CA HIS A 25 -14.62 1.44 0.78
C HIS A 25 -16.12 1.71 0.65
N ALA A 26 -16.70 2.37 1.64
CA ALA A 26 -18.12 2.74 1.60
C ALA A 26 -18.45 3.68 0.43
N ARG A 27 -17.47 4.47 -0.03
CA ARG A 27 -17.66 5.43 -1.11
C ARG A 27 -17.31 4.89 -2.49
N ILE A 28 -16.22 4.12 -2.61
CA ILE A 28 -15.70 3.71 -3.92
C ILE A 28 -15.80 2.21 -4.19
N ASN A 29 -16.19 1.42 -3.21
CA ASN A 29 -16.37 -0.03 -3.34
C ASN A 29 -15.08 -0.73 -3.83
N ILE A 30 -14.14 -0.93 -2.92
CA ILE A 30 -12.87 -1.58 -3.21
C ILE A 30 -13.10 -3.06 -3.53
N SER A 31 -12.65 -3.50 -4.69
CA SER A 31 -12.77 -4.90 -5.13
C SER A 31 -11.45 -5.66 -5.05
N ARG A 32 -10.33 -4.95 -5.04
CA ARG A 32 -9.00 -5.56 -4.97
C ARG A 32 -8.02 -4.56 -4.40
N VAL A 33 -7.15 -5.04 -3.52
CA VAL A 33 -6.07 -4.25 -2.92
C VAL A 33 -4.73 -4.72 -3.46
N ILE A 34 -3.89 -3.79 -3.92
CA ILE A 34 -2.52 -4.06 -4.34
C ILE A 34 -1.61 -3.36 -3.32
N GLU A 35 -0.66 -4.08 -2.74
CA GLU A 35 0.26 -3.50 -1.76
C GLU A 35 1.67 -4.04 -1.95
N GLY A 36 2.64 -3.35 -1.38
CA GLY A 36 4.06 -3.58 -1.69
C GLY A 36 4.77 -4.60 -0.81
N GLY A 37 4.09 -5.21 0.11
CA GLY A 37 4.66 -6.28 0.93
C GLY A 37 5.53 -5.83 2.09
N GLN A 38 5.58 -4.55 2.41
CA GLN A 38 6.39 -4.07 3.53
C GLN A 38 5.76 -4.48 4.86
N ARG A 39 6.60 -5.04 5.73
CA ARG A 39 6.20 -5.52 7.05
C ARG A 39 7.25 -5.07 8.05
N THR A 40 6.84 -4.35 9.09
CA THR A 40 7.74 -3.97 10.17
C THR A 40 7.63 -4.99 11.29
N LYS A 41 8.74 -5.57 11.67
CA LYS A 41 8.78 -6.61 12.68
C LYS A 41 9.42 -6.11 13.97
N ASN A 42 8.91 -6.60 15.10
CA ASN A 42 9.56 -6.42 16.38
C ASN A 42 10.83 -7.29 16.38
N VAL A 43 12.00 -6.65 16.61
CA VAL A 43 13.29 -7.35 16.53
C VAL A 43 13.47 -8.44 17.60
N LYS A 44 12.76 -8.33 18.74
CA LYS A 44 12.87 -9.31 19.82
C LYS A 44 11.98 -10.53 19.59
N THR A 45 10.77 -10.32 19.08
CA THR A 45 9.78 -11.38 18.93
C THR A 45 9.63 -11.91 17.52
N GLY A 46 10.13 -11.18 16.53
CA GLY A 46 9.94 -11.51 15.10
C GLY A 46 8.54 -11.30 14.59
N LYS A 47 7.62 -10.82 15.44
CA LYS A 47 6.23 -10.59 15.04
C LYS A 47 6.08 -9.32 14.22
N VAL A 48 5.20 -9.35 13.23
CA VAL A 48 4.86 -8.16 12.44
C VAL A 48 4.03 -7.24 13.31
N VAL A 49 4.46 -5.98 13.41
CA VAL A 49 3.81 -4.97 14.28
C VAL A 49 3.34 -3.74 13.52
N GLY A 50 3.59 -3.64 12.22
CA GLY A 50 3.17 -2.46 11.49
C GLY A 50 3.53 -2.45 10.02
N GLY A 51 3.33 -1.27 9.44
CA GLY A 51 3.47 -0.98 8.04
C GLY A 51 2.11 -0.82 7.37
N ALA A 52 1.96 0.25 6.60
CA ALA A 52 0.69 0.51 5.89
C ALA A 52 0.30 -0.67 5.00
N ASP A 53 1.28 -1.27 4.31
CA ASP A 53 1.06 -2.44 3.45
C ASP A 53 0.49 -3.62 4.24
N TYR A 54 1.03 -3.85 5.41
CA TYR A 54 0.57 -4.94 6.28
C TYR A 54 -0.88 -4.73 6.73
N TRP A 55 -1.19 -3.51 7.19
CA TRP A 55 -2.56 -3.21 7.66
C TRP A 55 -3.56 -3.28 6.52
N ALA A 56 -3.17 -2.88 5.31
CA ALA A 56 -4.02 -3.01 4.13
C ALA A 56 -4.28 -4.47 3.78
N PHE A 57 -3.25 -5.31 3.87
CA PHE A 57 -3.38 -6.76 3.69
C PHE A 57 -4.37 -7.35 4.70
N LYS A 58 -4.21 -7.01 5.99
CA LYS A 58 -5.10 -7.50 7.06
C LYS A 58 -6.54 -7.02 6.85
N TRP A 59 -6.71 -5.78 6.46
CA TRP A 59 -8.03 -5.23 6.17
C TRP A 59 -8.72 -5.99 5.04
N ALA A 60 -8.01 -6.21 3.95
CA ALA A 60 -8.53 -6.96 2.80
C ALA A 60 -8.92 -8.38 3.20
N GLU A 61 -8.07 -9.05 3.99
CA GLU A 61 -8.34 -10.40 4.49
C GLU A 61 -9.64 -10.43 5.31
N GLN A 62 -9.82 -9.48 6.21
CA GLN A 62 -11.01 -9.40 7.06
C GLN A 62 -12.29 -9.14 6.26
N HIS A 63 -12.18 -8.43 5.14
CA HIS A 63 -13.31 -8.10 4.29
C HIS A 63 -13.50 -9.07 3.12
N HIS A 64 -12.71 -10.15 3.07
CA HIS A 64 -12.72 -11.13 1.98
C HIS A 64 -12.51 -10.49 0.62
N ILE A 65 -11.65 -9.47 0.59
CA ILE A 65 -11.26 -8.77 -0.63
C ILE A 65 -9.90 -9.30 -1.09
N HIS A 66 -9.78 -9.58 -2.37
CA HIS A 66 -8.53 -10.10 -2.93
C HIS A 66 -7.41 -9.08 -2.74
N CYS A 67 -6.29 -9.53 -2.17
CA CYS A 67 -5.11 -8.69 -1.98
C CYS A 67 -3.93 -9.29 -2.73
N ILE A 68 -3.25 -8.46 -3.52
CA ILE A 68 -2.04 -8.86 -4.24
C ILE A 68 -0.85 -8.14 -3.63
N THR A 69 0.15 -8.92 -3.23
CA THR A 69 1.40 -8.40 -2.70
C THR A 69 2.45 -8.37 -3.82
N VAL A 70 3.00 -7.20 -4.10
CA VAL A 70 4.04 -7.03 -5.10
C VAL A 70 5.33 -6.61 -4.39
N LYS A 71 6.21 -7.57 -4.17
CA LYS A 71 7.46 -7.34 -3.42
C LYS A 71 8.52 -6.72 -4.32
N ALA A 72 9.25 -5.75 -3.77
CA ALA A 72 10.42 -5.18 -4.44
C ALA A 72 11.58 -6.17 -4.38
N ASN A 73 12.34 -6.26 -5.47
CA ASN A 73 13.53 -7.14 -5.52
C ASN A 73 14.78 -6.35 -5.16
N TRP A 74 14.99 -6.15 -3.86
CA TRP A 74 16.12 -5.39 -3.33
C TRP A 74 17.45 -6.03 -3.66
N THR A 75 17.50 -7.36 -3.75
CA THR A 75 18.72 -8.09 -4.10
C THR A 75 19.19 -7.76 -5.51
N MET A 76 18.25 -7.70 -6.46
CA MET A 76 18.59 -7.42 -7.87
C MET A 76 18.81 -5.94 -8.14
N TYR A 77 17.97 -5.06 -7.59
CA TYR A 77 17.92 -3.65 -7.99
C TYR A 77 18.41 -2.67 -6.93
N GLY A 78 18.74 -3.12 -5.73
CA GLY A 78 19.18 -2.25 -4.66
C GLY A 78 18.19 -1.13 -4.38
N ALA A 79 18.68 0.09 -4.25
CA ALA A 79 17.83 1.25 -3.92
C ALA A 79 16.76 1.54 -4.98
N ALA A 80 16.94 1.09 -6.21
CA ALA A 80 15.96 1.29 -7.28
C ALA A 80 14.77 0.32 -7.19
N ALA A 81 14.85 -0.71 -6.36
CA ALA A 81 13.85 -1.77 -6.28
C ALA A 81 12.45 -1.25 -5.92
N GLY A 82 12.37 -0.33 -4.96
CA GLY A 82 11.09 0.27 -4.56
C GLY A 82 10.42 1.03 -5.70
N PRO A 83 11.09 2.00 -6.31
CA PRO A 83 10.57 2.71 -7.47
C PRO A 83 10.16 1.81 -8.64
N ILE A 84 10.98 0.80 -8.95
CA ILE A 84 10.67 -0.16 -10.01
C ILE A 84 9.38 -0.92 -9.69
N ARG A 85 9.24 -1.40 -8.46
CA ARG A 85 8.06 -2.11 -7.98
C ARG A 85 6.82 -1.20 -8.04
N ASN A 86 6.96 0.05 -7.62
CA ASN A 86 5.85 1.01 -7.66
C ASN A 86 5.33 1.21 -9.08
N GLN A 87 6.22 1.37 -10.04
CA GLN A 87 5.83 1.52 -11.44
C GLN A 87 5.17 0.26 -11.98
N GLU A 88 5.68 -0.91 -11.61
CA GLU A 88 5.10 -2.20 -12.00
C GLU A 88 3.66 -2.34 -11.48
N MET A 89 3.40 -1.93 -10.24
CA MET A 89 2.06 -1.99 -9.68
C MET A 89 1.06 -1.18 -10.51
N ILE A 90 1.45 0.01 -10.92
CA ILE A 90 0.61 0.88 -11.75
C ILE A 90 0.40 0.28 -13.14
N ASN A 91 1.48 -0.17 -13.77
CA ASN A 91 1.43 -0.67 -15.16
C ASN A 91 0.68 -1.99 -15.26
N ARG A 92 0.91 -2.90 -14.33
CA ARG A 92 0.39 -4.27 -14.39
C ARG A 92 -1.08 -4.37 -13.95
N TYR A 93 -1.46 -3.65 -12.91
CA TYR A 93 -2.78 -3.80 -12.31
C TYR A 93 -3.76 -2.70 -12.66
N ASN A 94 -3.30 -1.67 -13.30
CA ASN A 94 -4.13 -0.56 -13.78
C ASN A 94 -5.12 -0.07 -12.72
N PRO A 95 -4.64 0.38 -11.55
CA PRO A 95 -5.51 0.80 -10.45
C PRO A 95 -6.30 2.05 -10.82
N LYS A 96 -7.46 2.21 -10.19
CA LYS A 96 -8.28 3.42 -10.35
C LYS A 96 -7.92 4.49 -9.33
N ARG A 97 -7.39 4.07 -8.17
CA ARG A 97 -7.00 5.00 -7.09
C ARG A 97 -5.75 4.49 -6.42
N VAL A 98 -4.97 5.41 -5.90
CA VAL A 98 -3.91 5.12 -4.92
C VAL A 98 -4.35 5.73 -3.61
N ILE A 99 -4.45 4.92 -2.57
CA ILE A 99 -4.76 5.36 -1.21
C ILE A 99 -3.44 5.47 -0.48
N ALA A 100 -3.04 6.69 -0.16
CA ALA A 100 -1.73 6.97 0.44
C ALA A 100 -1.88 7.41 1.90
N PHE A 101 -1.41 6.57 2.79
CA PHE A 101 -1.27 6.90 4.21
C PHE A 101 0.03 7.67 4.43
N PRO A 102 0.19 8.33 5.60
CA PRO A 102 1.44 9.03 5.89
C PRO A 102 2.65 8.11 5.72
N GLY A 103 3.69 8.62 5.08
CA GLY A 103 4.89 7.81 4.82
C GLY A 103 6.05 8.65 4.33
N GLY A 104 7.12 7.98 3.95
CA GLY A 104 8.38 8.58 3.53
C GLY A 104 8.59 8.62 2.02
N ARG A 105 9.83 8.34 1.61
CA ARG A 105 10.23 8.43 0.20
C ARG A 105 9.49 7.48 -0.74
N GLY A 106 9.25 6.25 -0.30
CA GLY A 106 8.55 5.26 -1.12
C GLY A 106 7.12 5.65 -1.39
N THR A 107 6.45 6.22 -0.38
CA THR A 107 5.08 6.74 -0.51
C THR A 107 5.05 7.95 -1.43
N ALA A 108 5.99 8.87 -1.28
CA ALA A 108 6.10 10.04 -2.15
C ALA A 108 6.35 9.63 -3.61
N ASP A 109 7.19 8.63 -3.83
CA ASP A 109 7.46 8.08 -5.16
C ASP A 109 6.19 7.51 -5.79
N MET A 110 5.42 6.71 -5.04
CA MET A 110 4.16 6.14 -5.53
C MET A 110 3.17 7.24 -5.89
N LYS A 111 3.02 8.26 -5.06
CA LYS A 111 2.10 9.37 -5.34
C LYS A 111 2.49 10.10 -6.63
N ARG A 112 3.77 10.34 -6.82
CA ARG A 112 4.28 11.01 -8.02
C ARG A 112 4.02 10.19 -9.28
N ARG A 113 4.27 8.88 -9.24
CA ARG A 113 4.04 7.99 -10.37
C ARG A 113 2.56 7.84 -10.70
N ALA A 114 1.72 7.77 -9.68
CA ALA A 114 0.27 7.71 -9.85
C ALA A 114 -0.25 8.96 -10.56
N LYS A 115 0.16 10.13 -10.11
CA LYS A 115 -0.24 11.40 -10.72
C LYS A 115 0.20 11.48 -12.18
N LYS A 116 1.42 11.06 -12.47
CA LYS A 116 1.94 11.04 -13.83
C LYS A 116 1.14 10.10 -14.74
N ALA A 117 0.65 9.01 -14.19
CA ALA A 117 -0.15 8.02 -14.92
C ALA A 117 -1.64 8.39 -15.00
N GLY A 118 -2.05 9.51 -14.41
CA GLY A 118 -3.44 9.93 -14.40
C GLY A 118 -4.30 9.20 -13.37
N VAL A 119 -3.66 8.55 -12.39
CA VAL A 119 -4.38 7.82 -11.33
C VAL A 119 -4.60 8.77 -10.16
N GLU A 120 -5.85 8.88 -9.71
CA GLU A 120 -6.20 9.73 -8.59
C GLU A 120 -5.60 9.19 -7.29
N VAL A 121 -5.04 10.10 -6.50
CA VAL A 121 -4.46 9.79 -5.19
C VAL A 121 -5.38 10.29 -4.10
N ILE A 122 -5.78 9.40 -3.19
CA ILE A 122 -6.53 9.76 -1.98
C ILE A 122 -5.50 9.79 -0.84
N GLU A 123 -5.22 10.97 -0.33
CA GLU A 123 -4.29 11.11 0.79
C GLU A 123 -5.04 11.06 2.10
N VAL A 124 -4.63 10.12 2.95
CA VAL A 124 -5.19 9.95 4.29
C VAL A 124 -4.26 10.63 5.30
N LYS A 125 -4.80 11.53 6.10
CA LYS A 125 -3.99 12.31 7.04
C LYS A 125 -4.32 12.02 8.49
#